data_6e7bb5b6fdf164e7d34e015df6c4b88a
#
_entry.id   6e7bb5b6fdf164e7d34e015df6c4b88a
#
_cell.length_a   1.000
_cell.length_b   1.000
_cell.length_c   1.000
_cell.angle_alpha   90.00
_cell.angle_beta   90.00
_cell.angle_gamma   90.00
#
_symmetry.space_group_name_H-M   'P 1'
#
loop_
_entity.id
_entity.type
_entity.pdbx_description
1 polymer ?
#
loop_
_entity_poly.entity_id
_entity_poly.type
_entity_poly.pdbx_seq_one_letter_code
_entity_poly.pdbx_strand_id
1 'polypeptide(L)'
;MSVFSKLCLVAMSSSILLLSGCQHFTQPAKMITSPQIQDENNFDLQGKIGVRTPKQSGSAFFTWVQQQDQFDIELTGILGVGKTQIQGKAGEVTLNSAKTGLITATSPEELLEKATGWQAPITHLAYWVQAKSATNNAQII
;
A
#
# COMPACT_ATOMS: atom_id res chain seq x y z
N MET A 1 -65.52 -0.98 -30.94
CA MET A 1 -64.25 -0.31 -31.04
C MET A 1 -63.97 0.31 -29.71
N SER A 2 -63.06 -0.05 -28.87
CA SER A 2 -62.20 -1.20 -28.92
C SER A 2 -61.35 -1.15 -27.63
N VAL A 3 -61.68 -2.01 -26.72
CA VAL A 3 -60.87 -2.24 -25.49
C VAL A 3 -59.45 -2.68 -25.85
N PHE A 4 -59.30 -3.34 -27.00
CA PHE A 4 -57.98 -3.76 -27.53
C PHE A 4 -57.06 -2.60 -27.91
N SER A 5 -57.59 -1.49 -28.43
CA SER A 5 -56.79 -0.33 -28.82
C SER A 5 -56.19 0.41 -27.61
N LYS A 6 -56.92 0.43 -26.49
CA LYS A 6 -56.45 1.06 -25.26
C LYS A 6 -55.44 0.20 -24.52
N LEU A 7 -55.55 -1.14 -24.65
CA LEU A 7 -54.59 -2.08 -24.03
C LEU A 7 -53.20 -2.01 -24.68
N CYS A 8 -53.13 -1.83 -26.01
CA CYS A 8 -51.87 -1.66 -26.71
C CYS A 8 -51.13 -0.35 -26.38
N LEU A 9 -51.87 0.73 -26.13
CA LEU A 9 -51.28 2.02 -25.76
C LEU A 9 -50.69 2.04 -24.37
N VAL A 10 -51.27 1.29 -23.41
CA VAL A 10 -50.75 1.17 -22.06
C VAL A 10 -49.51 0.26 -22.00
N ALA A 11 -49.45 -0.78 -22.84
CA ALA A 11 -48.30 -1.65 -22.92
C ALA A 11 -47.05 -0.99 -23.51
N MET A 12 -47.23 -0.01 -24.41
CA MET A 12 -46.10 0.72 -25.03
C MET A 12 -45.52 1.80 -24.16
N SER A 13 -46.26 2.33 -23.19
CA SER A 13 -45.76 3.36 -22.26
C SER A 13 -44.94 2.78 -21.09
N SER A 14 -45.04 1.47 -20.83
CA SER A 14 -44.32 0.82 -19.73
C SER A 14 -42.89 0.43 -20.10
N SER A 15 -42.50 0.43 -21.37
CA SER A 15 -41.19 -0.02 -21.83
C SER A 15 -40.10 1.08 -21.84
N ILE A 16 -40.45 2.33 -21.56
CA ILE A 16 -39.53 3.48 -21.66
C ILE A 16 -38.81 3.79 -20.33
N LEU A 17 -39.20 3.15 -19.21
CA LEU A 17 -38.68 3.47 -17.90
C LEU A 17 -37.48 2.65 -17.45
N LEU A 18 -36.95 1.77 -18.29
CA LEU A 18 -35.80 0.91 -17.93
C LEU A 18 -34.45 1.31 -18.52
N LEU A 19 -34.37 2.46 -19.20
CA LEU A 19 -33.09 3.02 -19.68
C LEU A 19 -32.57 4.16 -18.80
N SER A 20 -32.75 4.08 -17.49
CA SER A 20 -31.96 4.90 -16.55
C SER A 20 -30.54 4.32 -16.51
N GLY A 21 -29.87 4.49 -17.64
CA GLY A 21 -28.49 4.12 -17.79
C GLY A 21 -27.61 4.81 -16.75
N CYS A 22 -26.63 4.12 -16.31
CA CYS A 22 -25.55 4.57 -15.46
C CYS A 22 -25.17 6.03 -15.73
N GLN A 23 -25.64 6.94 -14.91
CA GLN A 23 -25.03 8.26 -14.86
C GLN A 23 -23.64 8.04 -14.30
N HIS A 24 -22.67 7.98 -15.19
CA HIS A 24 -21.28 8.12 -14.86
C HIS A 24 -21.13 9.49 -14.19
N PHE A 25 -21.11 9.51 -12.85
CA PHE A 25 -20.73 10.68 -12.11
C PHE A 25 -19.28 10.97 -12.48
N THR A 26 -19.12 11.79 -13.52
CA THR A 26 -17.88 12.49 -13.74
C THR A 26 -17.75 13.49 -12.60
N GLN A 27 -17.24 13.04 -11.44
CA GLN A 27 -16.75 14.00 -10.48
C GLN A 27 -15.73 14.85 -11.24
N PRO A 28 -15.89 16.18 -11.25
CA PRO A 28 -14.84 17.03 -11.77
C PRO A 28 -13.57 16.59 -11.03
N ALA A 29 -12.57 16.17 -11.77
CA ALA A 29 -11.28 15.84 -11.22
C ALA A 29 -10.91 17.02 -10.31
N LYS A 30 -10.99 16.80 -8.99
CA LYS A 30 -10.46 17.75 -8.03
C LYS A 30 -9.04 17.95 -8.51
N MET A 31 -8.74 19.14 -9.04
CA MET A 31 -7.38 19.49 -9.40
C MET A 31 -6.56 19.13 -8.18
N ILE A 32 -5.78 18.07 -8.30
CA ILE A 32 -4.77 17.74 -7.33
C ILE A 32 -3.84 18.94 -7.41
N THR A 33 -4.04 19.88 -6.51
CA THR A 33 -3.08 20.93 -6.25
C THR A 33 -1.74 20.22 -6.20
N SER A 34 -0.83 20.62 -7.08
CA SER A 34 0.51 20.06 -7.16
C SER A 34 0.99 19.70 -5.77
N PRO A 35 1.46 18.47 -5.53
CA PRO A 35 1.92 18.11 -4.21
C PRO A 35 2.90 19.22 -3.81
N GLN A 36 2.55 19.95 -2.77
CA GLN A 36 3.50 20.78 -2.08
C GLN A 36 4.70 19.86 -1.88
N ILE A 37 5.90 20.34 -2.18
CA ILE A 37 7.15 19.63 -1.89
C ILE A 37 7.09 19.36 -0.39
N GLN A 38 6.45 18.24 -0.04
CA GLN A 38 6.49 17.69 1.30
C GLN A 38 7.94 17.27 1.45
N ASP A 39 8.52 17.68 2.54
CA ASP A 39 9.87 17.37 2.98
C ASP A 39 10.23 15.97 2.46
N GLU A 40 11.27 15.86 1.66
CA GLU A 40 11.53 14.71 0.77
C GLU A 40 11.56 13.35 1.49
N ASN A 41 11.55 13.35 2.82
CA ASN A 41 11.61 12.19 3.68
C ASN A 41 10.40 12.02 4.61
N ASN A 42 9.28 12.69 4.38
CA ASN A 42 8.06 12.51 5.17
C ASN A 42 6.96 11.88 4.30
N PHE A 43 6.52 10.67 4.66
CA PHE A 43 5.40 10.01 3.98
C PHE A 43 4.70 8.98 4.86
N ASP A 44 3.45 8.72 4.55
CA ASP A 44 2.65 7.62 5.06
C ASP A 44 2.31 6.68 3.90
N LEU A 45 2.64 5.41 4.05
CA LEU A 45 2.40 4.39 3.06
C LEU A 45 1.70 3.19 3.68
N GLN A 46 0.69 2.66 3.01
CA GLN A 46 0.05 1.40 3.39
C GLN A 46 -0.15 0.52 2.17
N GLY A 47 -0.07 -0.77 2.38
CA GLY A 47 -0.20 -1.71 1.28
C GLY A 47 -0.04 -3.16 1.68
N LYS A 48 0.21 -3.99 0.68
CA LYS A 48 0.50 -5.40 0.86
C LYS A 48 1.85 -5.72 0.26
N ILE A 49 2.69 -6.37 1.05
CA ILE A 49 3.99 -6.88 0.60
C ILE A 49 3.93 -8.39 0.44
N GLY A 50 4.51 -8.90 -0.64
CA GLY A 50 4.77 -10.34 -0.84
C GLY A 50 6.25 -10.62 -0.77
N VAL A 51 6.63 -11.66 -0.04
CA VAL A 51 8.02 -12.12 0.06
C VAL A 51 8.09 -13.57 -0.43
N ARG A 52 9.05 -13.84 -1.28
CA ARG A 52 9.35 -15.20 -1.74
C ARG A 52 10.85 -15.44 -1.68
N THR A 53 11.23 -16.44 -0.91
CA THR A 53 12.61 -16.93 -0.82
C THR A 53 12.63 -18.43 -1.11
N PRO A 54 13.80 -19.07 -1.34
CA PRO A 54 13.88 -20.52 -1.51
C PRO A 54 13.34 -21.32 -0.33
N LYS A 55 13.32 -20.74 0.87
CA LYS A 55 12.92 -21.41 2.11
C LYS A 55 11.50 -21.08 2.56
N GLN A 56 10.96 -19.92 2.15
CA GLN A 56 9.63 -19.48 2.59
C GLN A 56 8.99 -18.50 1.62
N SER A 57 7.68 -18.47 1.63
CA SER A 57 6.90 -17.43 0.96
C SER A 57 5.77 -16.97 1.88
N GLY A 58 5.38 -15.73 1.73
CA GLY A 58 4.30 -15.15 2.53
C GLY A 58 3.90 -13.77 2.06
N SER A 59 2.83 -13.25 2.63
CA SER A 59 2.42 -11.87 2.42
C SER A 59 1.92 -11.25 3.71
N ALA A 60 2.08 -9.92 3.82
CA ALA A 60 1.58 -9.13 4.92
C ALA A 60 0.97 -7.84 4.43
N PHE A 61 0.03 -7.32 5.18
CA PHE A 61 -0.34 -5.92 5.11
C PHE A 61 0.67 -5.11 5.92
N PHE A 62 0.96 -3.91 5.43
CA PHE A 62 1.87 -3.02 6.14
C PHE A 62 1.32 -1.59 6.17
N THR A 63 1.70 -0.89 7.22
CA THR A 63 1.66 0.57 7.32
C THR A 63 3.08 1.04 7.59
N TRP A 64 3.50 2.12 6.95
CA TRP A 64 4.83 2.71 7.11
C TRP A 64 4.70 4.21 7.22
N VAL A 65 5.06 4.74 8.38
CA VAL A 65 5.18 6.17 8.64
C VAL A 65 6.66 6.51 8.63
N GLN A 66 7.04 7.44 7.77
CA GLN A 66 8.40 7.97 7.69
C GLN A 66 8.40 9.44 8.06
N GLN A 67 9.27 9.83 8.96
CA GLN A 67 9.48 11.21 9.39
C GLN A 67 10.99 11.49 9.42
N GLN A 68 11.48 12.02 8.30
CA GLN A 68 12.92 12.23 8.08
C GLN A 68 13.73 10.92 8.29
N ASP A 69 14.54 10.84 9.36
CA ASP A 69 15.37 9.67 9.68
C ASP A 69 14.67 8.68 10.64
N GLN A 70 13.43 8.95 11.02
CA GLN A 70 12.65 8.08 11.89
C GLN A 70 11.57 7.37 11.09
N PHE A 71 11.36 6.10 11.41
CA PHE A 71 10.28 5.33 10.80
C PHE A 71 9.60 4.39 11.79
N ASP A 72 8.32 4.15 11.54
CA ASP A 72 7.51 3.13 12.19
C ASP A 72 6.82 2.30 11.11
N ILE A 73 7.09 1.01 11.11
CA ILE A 73 6.51 0.06 10.17
C ILE A 73 5.77 -1.01 10.96
N GLU A 74 4.49 -1.16 10.68
CA GLU A 74 3.68 -2.23 11.22
C GLU A 74 3.37 -3.25 10.14
N LEU A 75 3.61 -4.52 10.43
CA LEU A 75 3.32 -5.65 9.54
C LEU A 75 2.31 -6.57 10.21
N THR A 76 1.25 -6.93 9.50
CA THR A 76 0.26 -7.91 9.95
C THR A 76 0.15 -9.05 8.96
N GLY A 77 0.17 -10.28 9.48
CA GLY A 77 0.05 -11.48 8.65
C GLY A 77 1.37 -12.07 8.14
N ILE A 78 2.53 -11.47 8.42
CA ILE A 78 3.84 -12.08 8.13
C ILE A 78 4.12 -13.21 9.12
N LEU A 79 4.65 -14.30 8.60
CA LEU A 79 5.03 -15.48 9.38
C LEU A 79 3.85 -16.17 10.08
N GLY A 80 2.64 -15.97 9.55
CA GLY A 80 1.48 -16.79 9.87
C GLY A 80 0.64 -16.32 11.05
N VAL A 81 1.16 -15.55 11.99
CA VAL A 81 0.36 -15.06 13.13
C VAL A 81 1.03 -13.85 13.78
N GLY A 82 0.31 -12.77 13.88
CA GLY A 82 0.65 -11.68 14.77
C GLY A 82 1.15 -10.41 14.09
N LYS A 83 1.20 -9.39 14.89
CA LYS A 83 1.70 -8.07 14.55
C LYS A 83 3.23 -8.07 14.74
N THR A 84 3.93 -7.50 13.78
CA THR A 84 5.36 -7.16 13.89
C THR A 84 5.51 -5.67 13.74
N GLN A 85 6.15 -5.03 14.68
CA GLN A 85 6.46 -3.61 14.65
C GLN A 85 7.96 -3.43 14.48
N ILE A 86 8.33 -2.57 13.56
CA ILE A 86 9.72 -2.20 13.28
C ILE A 86 9.82 -0.69 13.41
N GLN A 87 10.66 -0.24 14.30
CA GLN A 87 10.88 1.18 14.54
C GLN A 87 12.36 1.48 14.40
N GLY A 88 12.67 2.66 13.85
CA GLY A 88 14.05 3.03 13.68
C GLY A 88 14.28 4.53 13.63
N LYS A 89 15.49 4.89 13.98
CA LYS A 89 16.12 6.19 13.78
C LYS A 89 17.57 5.94 13.38
N ALA A 90 18.30 6.96 13.01
CA ALA A 90 19.71 6.82 12.64
C ALA A 90 20.52 6.07 13.71
N GLY A 91 21.11 4.93 13.34
CA GLY A 91 21.96 4.11 14.19
C GLY A 91 21.26 3.19 15.20
N GLU A 92 19.93 3.16 15.24
CA GLU A 92 19.18 2.28 16.13
C GLU A 92 17.88 1.83 15.48
N VAL A 93 17.72 0.53 15.33
CA VAL A 93 16.52 -0.08 14.76
C VAL A 93 16.07 -1.23 15.63
N THR A 94 14.76 -1.31 15.87
CA THR A 94 14.16 -2.36 16.70
C THR A 94 13.04 -3.07 15.94
N LEU A 95 12.94 -4.38 16.16
CA LEU A 95 11.82 -5.21 15.74
C LEU A 95 11.20 -5.84 16.98
N ASN A 96 9.89 -5.74 17.09
CA ASN A 96 9.13 -6.40 18.14
C ASN A 96 8.02 -7.26 17.52
N SER A 97 8.03 -8.55 17.80
CA SER A 97 6.98 -9.46 17.37
C SER A 97 6.71 -10.55 18.40
N ALA A 98 5.51 -11.10 18.38
CA ALA A 98 5.16 -12.22 19.27
C ALA A 98 6.01 -13.48 19.02
N LYS A 99 6.57 -13.63 17.82
CA LYS A 99 7.37 -14.80 17.45
C LYS A 99 8.83 -14.69 17.83
N THR A 100 9.44 -13.53 17.64
CA THR A 100 10.88 -13.34 17.85
C THR A 100 11.21 -12.58 19.12
N GLY A 101 10.22 -11.95 19.77
CA GLY A 101 10.43 -10.98 20.83
C GLY A 101 11.04 -9.69 20.28
N LEU A 102 11.79 -8.99 21.11
CA LEU A 102 12.49 -7.76 20.79
C LEU A 102 13.89 -8.08 20.21
N ILE A 103 14.16 -7.57 19.02
CA ILE A 103 15.49 -7.60 18.38
C ILE A 103 15.93 -6.17 18.15
N THR A 104 17.18 -5.86 18.44
CA THR A 104 17.79 -4.54 18.20
C THR A 104 19.00 -4.67 17.30
N ALA A 105 19.18 -3.69 16.42
CA ALA A 105 20.29 -3.61 15.48
C ALA A 105 20.70 -2.15 15.26
N THR A 106 21.84 -1.95 14.57
CA THR A 106 22.35 -0.61 14.23
C THR A 106 21.88 -0.14 12.86
N SER A 107 21.37 -1.07 12.03
CA SER A 107 20.81 -0.77 10.70
C SER A 107 19.64 -1.69 10.35
N PRO A 108 18.76 -1.27 9.42
CA PRO A 108 17.68 -2.11 8.91
C PRO A 108 18.17 -3.43 8.29
N GLU A 109 19.32 -3.41 7.61
CA GLU A 109 19.93 -4.59 7.00
C GLU A 109 20.37 -5.60 8.04
N GLU A 110 21.06 -5.14 9.08
CA GLU A 110 21.48 -5.98 10.22
C GLU A 110 20.26 -6.56 10.95
N LEU A 111 19.20 -5.75 11.12
CA LEU A 111 17.96 -6.20 11.74
C LEU A 111 17.31 -7.32 10.94
N LEU A 112 17.22 -7.15 9.61
CA LEU A 112 16.66 -8.15 8.71
C LEU A 112 17.45 -9.46 8.79
N GLU A 113 18.78 -9.38 8.76
CA GLU A 113 19.68 -10.54 8.86
C GLU A 113 19.50 -11.27 10.19
N LYS A 114 19.48 -10.56 11.29
CA LYS A 114 19.24 -11.14 12.63
C LYS A 114 17.87 -11.82 12.75
N ALA A 115 16.84 -11.20 12.19
CA ALA A 115 15.47 -11.67 12.32
C ALA A 115 15.15 -12.85 11.39
N THR A 116 15.75 -12.90 10.20
CA THR A 116 15.35 -13.81 9.12
C THR A 116 16.48 -14.62 8.51
N GLY A 117 17.74 -14.25 8.73
CA GLY A 117 18.91 -14.78 8.05
C GLY A 117 19.01 -14.35 6.57
N TRP A 118 18.25 -13.36 6.16
CA TRP A 118 18.20 -12.86 4.80
C TRP A 118 18.82 -11.47 4.73
N GLN A 119 19.51 -11.17 3.64
CA GLN A 119 20.11 -9.87 3.37
C GLN A 119 19.42 -9.19 2.21
N ALA A 120 19.04 -7.94 2.37
CA ALA A 120 18.52 -7.08 1.33
C ALA A 120 18.80 -5.61 1.67
N PRO A 121 18.94 -4.75 0.66
CA PRO A 121 19.24 -3.33 0.85
C PRO A 121 17.95 -2.57 1.28
N ILE A 122 17.51 -2.80 2.50
CA ILE A 122 16.24 -2.28 3.03
C ILE A 122 16.22 -0.75 3.07
N THR A 123 17.35 -0.13 3.40
CA THR A 123 17.49 1.34 3.41
C THR A 123 17.09 1.97 2.07
N HIS A 124 17.29 1.26 0.96
CA HIS A 124 16.90 1.74 -0.37
C HIS A 124 15.39 1.74 -0.60
N LEU A 125 14.60 0.99 0.17
CA LEU A 125 13.16 0.95 0.00
C LEU A 125 12.52 2.33 0.18
N ALA A 126 13.03 3.16 1.09
CA ALA A 126 12.52 4.52 1.30
C ALA A 126 12.61 5.39 0.04
N TYR A 127 13.62 5.17 -0.80
CA TYR A 127 13.77 5.83 -2.10
C TYR A 127 12.86 5.20 -3.16
N TRP A 128 12.84 3.87 -3.24
CA TRP A 128 12.07 3.16 -4.28
C TRP A 128 10.57 3.36 -4.16
N VAL A 129 10.00 3.40 -2.95
CA VAL A 129 8.57 3.67 -2.75
C VAL A 129 8.17 5.08 -3.18
N GLN A 130 9.12 6.01 -3.28
CA GLN A 130 8.94 7.36 -3.79
C GLN A 130 9.29 7.49 -5.27
N ALA A 131 9.55 6.37 -5.97
CA ALA A 131 10.05 6.33 -7.34
C ALA A 131 11.37 7.11 -7.55
N LYS A 132 12.19 7.17 -6.52
CA LYS A 132 13.52 7.80 -6.54
C LYS A 132 14.61 6.74 -6.73
N SER A 133 15.69 7.11 -7.38
CA SER A 133 16.90 6.27 -7.44
C SER A 133 17.62 6.27 -6.10
N ALA A 134 17.95 5.09 -5.59
CA ALA A 134 18.73 4.95 -4.36
C ALA A 134 20.24 5.15 -4.59
N THR A 135 20.68 5.16 -5.85
CA THR A 135 22.06 5.38 -6.25
C THR A 135 22.12 6.29 -7.47
N ASN A 136 23.16 7.11 -7.59
CA ASN A 136 23.35 8.03 -8.72
C ASN A 136 23.52 7.32 -10.08
N ASN A 137 23.69 5.99 -10.10
CA ASN A 137 23.93 5.18 -11.29
C ASN A 137 22.73 4.32 -11.70
N ALA A 138 21.59 4.42 -11.04
CA ALA A 138 20.39 3.68 -11.44
C ALA A 138 19.76 4.37 -12.67
N GLN A 139 19.78 3.69 -13.81
CA GLN A 139 19.03 4.08 -14.99
C GLN A 139 17.60 3.56 -14.84
N ILE A 140 16.62 4.45 -14.94
CA ILE A 140 15.21 4.07 -15.07
C ILE A 140 15.03 3.66 -16.54
N ILE A 141 14.73 2.39 -16.75
CA ILE A 141 14.41 1.81 -18.07
C ILE A 141 12.92 1.95 -18.29
#